data_264954d9bb1f02007030c13bd06ecf1f
#
_entry.id   264954d9bb1f02007030c13bd06ecf1f
#
_cell.length_a   1.000
_cell.length_b   1.000
_cell.length_c   1.000
_cell.angle_alpha   90.00
_cell.angle_beta   90.00
_cell.angle_gamma   90.00
#
_symmetry.space_group_name_H-M   'P 1'
#
loop_
_entity.id
_entity.type
_entity.pdbx_description
1 polymer ?
#
loop_
_entity_poly.entity_id
_entity_poly.type
_entity_poly.pdbx_seq_one_letter_code
_entity_poly.pdbx_strand_id
1 'polypeptide(L)'
;MLLLQDMFPLLMLLKQRQRKTESNLVYLLSPITSSMLIMISIVMTSFHVFGTPIRCIGDARSRLTSDYINEYCWTTSTFSTMSSNSVPFYPGVGVMGAEVVHHNYYQWMPMVLLCLAGLCVIPHMMWKYSEAGLMNSLVPSNTDSKVDMNILQWEKVVLYSKGVANYFVRNFSSQHHIKYGQYNLLAEVMCFFIILAIIVILQSFLKTFLQYCPLLLLHHLDTPLPISPEERLFPILTKCSLHIFGPSGSTQTEDALCLLPVNMINQKVFVVIWLWLALLLIISVLVIVSSILTAHLPGLRRKVLSKQVGEKSASYMVCSLGDMLKYGDWLVISRLNSHFSPDVAKVILTELKTKLN
;
A
#
# COMPACT_ATOMS: atom_id res chain seq x y z
N MET A 1 -12.76 11.83 -24.93
CA MET A 1 -13.62 10.62 -25.00
C MET A 1 -12.92 9.43 -25.63
N LEU A 2 -12.08 9.62 -26.68
CA LEU A 2 -11.28 8.55 -27.32
C LEU A 2 -10.28 7.86 -26.39
N LEU A 3 -9.55 8.58 -25.53
CA LEU A 3 -8.58 8.00 -24.58
C LEU A 3 -9.17 7.03 -23.53
N LEU A 4 -10.44 7.19 -23.17
CA LEU A 4 -11.15 6.27 -22.27
C LEU A 4 -11.53 4.96 -22.96
N GLN A 5 -11.75 4.99 -24.27
CA GLN A 5 -12.14 3.83 -25.06
C GLN A 5 -10.95 2.88 -25.29
N ASP A 6 -9.74 3.44 -25.43
CA ASP A 6 -8.49 2.65 -25.56
C ASP A 6 -7.98 2.10 -24.22
N MET A 7 -8.38 2.69 -23.09
CA MET A 7 -8.07 2.16 -21.77
C MET A 7 -8.97 0.98 -21.34
N PHE A 8 -10.14 0.83 -21.97
CA PHE A 8 -11.08 -0.24 -21.64
C PHE A 8 -10.54 -1.66 -21.90
N PRO A 9 -9.83 -1.96 -23.00
CA PRO A 9 -9.19 -3.26 -23.20
C PRO A 9 -8.04 -3.51 -22.22
N LEU A 10 -7.31 -2.46 -21.81
CA LEU A 10 -6.25 -2.57 -20.77
C LEU A 10 -6.85 -2.89 -19.41
N LEU A 11 -7.98 -2.29 -19.07
CA LEU A 11 -8.76 -2.62 -17.86
C LEU A 11 -9.37 -4.02 -17.92
N MET A 12 -9.76 -4.50 -19.12
CA MET A 12 -10.23 -5.88 -19.31
C MET A 12 -9.09 -6.91 -19.20
N LEU A 13 -7.88 -6.59 -19.66
CA LEU A 13 -6.68 -7.41 -19.44
C LEU A 13 -6.29 -7.48 -17.95
N LEU A 14 -6.50 -6.39 -17.22
CA LEU A 14 -6.38 -6.37 -15.75
C LEU A 14 -7.50 -7.16 -15.05
N LYS A 15 -8.65 -7.33 -15.71
CA LYS A 15 -9.80 -8.10 -15.21
C LYS A 15 -9.73 -9.59 -15.52
N GLN A 16 -8.69 -10.07 -16.19
CA GLN A 16 -8.42 -11.50 -16.22
C GLN A 16 -8.19 -11.92 -14.76
N ARG A 17 -9.22 -12.58 -14.19
CA ARG A 17 -9.30 -13.01 -12.77
C ARG A 17 -8.04 -13.80 -12.44
N GLN A 18 -6.97 -13.07 -12.09
CA GLN A 18 -5.74 -13.69 -11.66
C GLN A 18 -6.07 -14.50 -10.41
N ARG A 19 -5.79 -15.78 -10.47
CA ARG A 19 -5.99 -16.68 -9.34
C ARG A 19 -5.15 -16.16 -8.21
N LYS A 20 -5.75 -16.06 -7.02
CA LYS A 20 -5.09 -15.52 -5.84
C LYS A 20 -4.00 -16.49 -5.35
N THR A 21 -2.82 -16.35 -5.91
CA THR A 21 -1.64 -17.16 -5.55
C THR A 21 -0.81 -16.49 -4.46
N GLU A 22 -1.03 -15.22 -4.23
CA GLU A 22 -0.26 -14.37 -3.34
C GLU A 22 -0.73 -14.43 -1.89
N SER A 23 0.15 -14.06 -0.97
CA SER A 23 -0.24 -13.81 0.42
C SER A 23 -1.16 -12.58 0.50
N ASN A 24 -2.04 -12.55 1.51
CA ASN A 24 -2.93 -11.40 1.70
C ASN A 24 -2.17 -10.09 1.88
N LEU A 25 -0.98 -10.13 2.47
CA LEU A 25 -0.13 -8.96 2.67
C LEU A 25 0.39 -8.40 1.33
N VAL A 26 0.90 -9.26 0.44
CA VAL A 26 1.35 -8.84 -0.89
C VAL A 26 0.19 -8.23 -1.68
N TYR A 27 -1.01 -8.83 -1.57
CA TYR A 27 -2.21 -8.30 -2.21
C TYR A 27 -2.65 -6.93 -1.64
N LEU A 28 -2.54 -6.72 -0.33
CA LEU A 28 -2.87 -5.43 0.28
C LEU A 28 -1.86 -4.34 -0.10
N LEU A 29 -0.57 -4.66 -0.08
CA LEU A 29 0.47 -3.69 -0.39
C LEU A 29 0.52 -3.36 -1.89
N SER A 30 0.56 -4.37 -2.77
CA SER A 30 0.77 -4.13 -4.19
C SER A 30 -0.45 -3.56 -4.90
N PRO A 31 -1.54 -4.30 -5.19
CA PRO A 31 -2.62 -3.73 -5.98
C PRO A 31 -3.43 -2.68 -5.21
N ILE A 32 -3.69 -2.87 -3.92
CA ILE A 32 -4.57 -1.94 -3.19
C ILE A 32 -3.84 -0.65 -2.84
N THR A 33 -2.67 -0.74 -2.19
CA THR A 33 -1.95 0.47 -1.77
C THR A 33 -1.40 1.23 -2.95
N SER A 34 -0.86 0.53 -3.97
CA SER A 34 -0.35 1.23 -5.16
C SER A 34 -1.47 1.93 -5.92
N SER A 35 -2.65 1.30 -6.11
CA SER A 35 -3.79 1.96 -6.75
C SER A 35 -4.30 3.15 -5.94
N MET A 36 -4.35 3.04 -4.63
CA MET A 36 -4.73 4.14 -3.74
C MET A 36 -3.75 5.33 -3.89
N LEU A 37 -2.45 5.09 -3.87
CA LEU A 37 -1.44 6.14 -4.02
C LEU A 37 -1.48 6.78 -5.42
N ILE A 38 -1.70 6.00 -6.48
CA ILE A 38 -1.88 6.52 -7.85
C ILE A 38 -3.12 7.41 -7.93
N MET A 39 -4.25 6.95 -7.41
CA MET A 39 -5.49 7.74 -7.40
C MET A 39 -5.32 9.07 -6.64
N ILE A 40 -4.68 9.04 -5.48
CA ILE A 40 -4.38 10.25 -4.72
C ILE A 40 -3.47 11.18 -5.53
N SER A 41 -2.42 10.64 -6.16
CA SER A 41 -1.51 11.42 -7.01
C SER A 41 -2.26 12.10 -8.17
N ILE A 42 -3.17 11.40 -8.83
CA ILE A 42 -4.00 11.96 -9.92
C ILE A 42 -4.89 13.11 -9.39
N VAL A 43 -5.55 12.91 -8.25
CA VAL A 43 -6.39 13.94 -7.63
C VAL A 43 -5.57 15.17 -7.29
N MET A 44 -4.39 14.98 -6.70
CA MET A 44 -3.47 16.08 -6.35
C MET A 44 -2.99 16.84 -7.60
N THR A 45 -2.59 16.11 -8.64
CA THR A 45 -2.18 16.71 -9.93
C THR A 45 -3.32 17.50 -10.55
N SER A 46 -4.54 16.95 -10.52
CA SER A 46 -5.73 17.64 -11.02
C SER A 46 -5.97 18.96 -10.29
N PHE A 47 -5.77 18.98 -8.97
CA PHE A 47 -5.87 20.21 -8.17
C PHE A 47 -4.78 21.23 -8.52
N HIS A 48 -3.57 20.79 -8.86
CA HIS A 48 -2.48 21.69 -9.29
C HIS A 48 -2.75 22.31 -10.66
N VAL A 49 -3.35 21.54 -11.59
CA VAL A 49 -3.53 21.97 -13.00
C VAL A 49 -4.82 22.78 -13.18
N PHE A 50 -5.92 22.33 -12.60
CA PHE A 50 -7.26 22.90 -12.82
C PHE A 50 -7.75 23.77 -11.65
N GLY A 51 -7.13 23.64 -10.48
CA GLY A 51 -7.48 24.40 -9.28
C GLY A 51 -6.70 25.71 -9.16
N THR A 52 -6.90 26.38 -8.04
CA THR A 52 -6.07 27.52 -7.60
C THR A 52 -5.24 27.07 -6.41
N PRO A 53 -4.04 26.52 -6.63
CA PRO A 53 -3.24 25.91 -5.56
C PRO A 53 -2.72 26.94 -4.56
N ILE A 54 -2.55 28.18 -4.98
CA ILE A 54 -2.08 29.30 -4.17
C ILE A 54 -2.84 30.58 -4.53
N ARG A 55 -3.07 31.42 -3.54
CA ARG A 55 -3.63 32.79 -3.70
C ARG A 55 -2.83 33.72 -2.82
N CYS A 56 -2.14 34.70 -3.43
CA CYS A 56 -1.31 35.64 -2.73
C CYS A 56 -1.88 37.07 -2.84
N ILE A 57 -1.75 37.80 -1.76
CA ILE A 57 -2.11 39.23 -1.68
C ILE A 57 -0.82 40.00 -1.43
N GLY A 58 -0.43 40.83 -2.40
CA GLY A 58 0.70 41.77 -2.27
C GLY A 58 0.25 43.13 -1.77
N ASP A 59 1.21 44.05 -1.63
CA ASP A 59 0.88 45.45 -1.28
C ASP A 59 0.02 46.10 -2.38
N ALA A 60 -1.00 46.85 -1.97
CA ALA A 60 -1.88 47.58 -2.87
C ALA A 60 -1.15 48.63 -3.72
N ARG A 61 0.08 48.99 -3.37
CA ARG A 61 0.95 49.93 -4.11
C ARG A 61 1.79 49.23 -5.17
N SER A 62 1.90 47.89 -5.14
CA SER A 62 2.67 47.16 -6.14
C SER A 62 1.95 47.21 -7.48
N ARG A 63 2.70 47.46 -8.56
CA ARG A 63 2.18 47.44 -9.95
C ARG A 63 2.02 46.00 -10.50
N LEU A 64 2.24 45.00 -9.66
CA LEU A 64 2.18 43.58 -10.06
C LEU A 64 0.76 43.06 -10.05
N THR A 65 0.41 42.28 -11.06
CA THR A 65 -0.88 41.60 -11.11
C THR A 65 -0.91 40.46 -10.10
N SER A 66 -2.08 40.19 -9.54
CA SER A 66 -2.26 39.05 -8.60
C SER A 66 -1.83 37.73 -9.20
N ASP A 67 -2.05 37.53 -10.50
CA ASP A 67 -1.69 36.31 -11.18
C ASP A 67 -0.17 36.10 -11.25
N TYR A 68 0.58 37.18 -11.54
CA TYR A 68 2.05 37.13 -11.51
C TYR A 68 2.58 36.77 -10.10
N ILE A 69 2.01 37.40 -9.06
CA ILE A 69 2.40 37.12 -7.67
C ILE A 69 2.13 35.65 -7.32
N ASN A 70 0.96 35.09 -7.73
CA ASN A 70 0.60 33.70 -7.50
C ASN A 70 1.59 32.75 -8.18
N GLU A 71 1.88 32.94 -9.47
CA GLU A 71 2.81 32.12 -10.23
C GLU A 71 4.23 32.18 -9.69
N TYR A 72 4.70 33.41 -9.37
CA TYR A 72 6.02 33.60 -8.78
C TYR A 72 6.16 32.86 -7.44
N CYS A 73 5.22 33.08 -6.51
CA CYS A 73 5.26 32.46 -5.19
C CYS A 73 5.06 30.94 -5.24
N TRP A 74 4.32 30.44 -6.25
CA TRP A 74 4.19 29.00 -6.47
C TRP A 74 5.50 28.37 -6.92
N THR A 75 6.25 29.05 -7.79
CA THR A 75 7.51 28.50 -8.36
C THR A 75 8.72 28.68 -7.46
N THR A 76 8.83 29.80 -6.74
CA THR A 76 10.00 30.12 -5.90
C THR A 76 9.99 29.47 -4.53
N SER A 77 8.87 29.15 -4.00
CA SER A 77 8.56 28.64 -2.66
C SER A 77 7.96 29.66 -1.70
N THR A 78 7.26 29.15 -0.72
CA THR A 78 6.73 29.94 0.39
C THR A 78 7.48 29.62 1.68
N PHE A 79 7.38 30.49 2.66
CA PHE A 79 7.98 30.27 3.98
C PHE A 79 6.99 30.61 5.09
N SER A 80 7.16 29.97 6.23
CA SER A 80 6.48 30.32 7.48
C SER A 80 7.49 30.72 8.54
N THR A 81 7.10 31.65 9.40
CA THR A 81 7.90 32.04 10.56
C THR A 81 7.31 31.47 11.82
N MET A 82 8.08 30.65 12.56
CA MET A 82 7.66 30.10 13.84
C MET A 82 8.15 31.00 14.97
N SER A 83 7.23 31.57 15.76
CA SER A 83 7.57 32.27 17.00
C SER A 83 7.65 31.27 18.16
N SER A 84 8.76 31.27 18.90
CA SER A 84 8.97 30.42 20.08
C SER A 84 8.20 30.90 21.32
N ASN A 85 7.64 32.07 21.31
CA ASN A 85 6.96 32.70 22.46
C ASN A 85 5.44 32.76 22.26
N SER A 86 4.75 32.05 23.08
CA SER A 86 3.40 32.07 23.67
C SER A 86 2.32 33.12 23.25
N VAL A 87 2.41 33.72 22.10
CA VAL A 87 1.33 34.55 21.57
C VAL A 87 0.56 33.75 20.52
N PRO A 88 -0.78 33.63 20.57
CA PRO A 88 -1.57 32.92 19.60
C PRO A 88 -1.60 33.70 18.28
N PHE A 89 -0.52 33.59 17.52
CA PHE A 89 -0.47 34.09 16.15
C PHE A 89 -0.78 32.94 15.18
N TYR A 90 -1.52 33.25 14.14
CA TYR A 90 -1.76 32.35 13.04
C TYR A 90 -0.44 31.74 12.55
N PRO A 91 -0.36 30.39 12.38
CA PRO A 91 0.84 29.74 11.90
C PRO A 91 1.22 30.34 10.53
N GLY A 92 2.44 30.83 10.43
CA GLY A 92 2.97 31.42 9.21
C GLY A 92 3.21 32.93 9.24
N VAL A 93 2.63 33.69 10.18
CA VAL A 93 2.77 35.14 10.28
C VAL A 93 3.42 35.50 11.61
N GLY A 94 4.71 35.24 11.76
CA GLY A 94 5.48 35.57 12.96
C GLY A 94 6.23 36.89 12.83
N VAL A 95 6.71 37.40 13.99
CA VAL A 95 7.49 38.66 14.13
C VAL A 95 8.89 38.48 13.53
N MET A 96 9.52 39.58 13.08
CA MET A 96 10.91 39.59 12.63
C MET A 96 11.85 38.97 13.66
N GLY A 97 12.72 38.02 13.18
CA GLY A 97 13.70 37.30 14.02
C GLY A 97 13.30 35.87 14.41
N ALA A 98 12.12 35.41 14.02
CA ALA A 98 11.72 34.03 14.22
C ALA A 98 12.38 33.08 13.20
N GLU A 99 12.49 31.80 13.56
CA GLU A 99 13.02 30.77 12.68
C GLU A 99 12.15 30.64 11.40
N VAL A 100 12.81 30.73 10.24
CA VAL A 100 12.14 30.69 8.93
C VAL A 100 12.17 29.25 8.42
N VAL A 101 10.99 28.69 8.14
CA VAL A 101 10.83 27.35 7.54
C VAL A 101 10.32 27.49 6.12
N HIS A 102 11.12 27.06 5.14
CA HIS A 102 10.75 27.06 3.74
C HIS A 102 9.92 25.83 3.37
N HIS A 103 8.89 26.03 2.55
CA HIS A 103 7.95 25.01 2.11
C HIS A 103 8.03 24.82 0.59
N ASN A 104 8.70 23.75 0.16
CA ASN A 104 8.86 23.39 -1.26
C ASN A 104 8.19 22.04 -1.59
N TYR A 105 7.65 21.33 -0.60
CA TYR A 105 7.17 19.96 -0.74
C TYR A 105 5.93 19.85 -1.65
N TYR A 106 5.07 20.86 -1.69
CA TYR A 106 3.77 20.79 -2.35
C TYR A 106 3.87 20.54 -3.87
N GLN A 107 4.89 21.05 -4.53
CA GLN A 107 5.11 20.83 -5.96
C GLN A 107 5.48 19.38 -6.28
N TRP A 108 6.28 18.74 -5.41
CA TRP A 108 6.81 17.39 -5.60
C TRP A 108 5.91 16.28 -5.09
N MET A 109 4.86 16.62 -4.33
CA MET A 109 3.96 15.68 -3.68
C MET A 109 3.40 14.60 -4.62
N PRO A 110 2.80 14.93 -5.79
CA PRO A 110 2.24 13.93 -6.69
C PRO A 110 3.32 12.97 -7.22
N MET A 111 4.51 13.49 -7.53
CA MET A 111 5.62 12.67 -8.04
C MET A 111 6.14 11.70 -7.00
N VAL A 112 6.27 12.17 -5.74
CA VAL A 112 6.68 11.30 -4.63
C VAL A 112 5.67 10.16 -4.43
N LEU A 113 4.37 10.46 -4.45
CA LEU A 113 3.32 9.45 -4.32
C LEU A 113 3.36 8.41 -5.46
N LEU A 114 3.63 8.82 -6.70
CA LEU A 114 3.83 7.90 -7.83
C LEU A 114 5.05 7.00 -7.64
N CYS A 115 6.17 7.56 -7.19
CA CYS A 115 7.36 6.76 -6.89
C CYS A 115 7.09 5.73 -5.78
N LEU A 116 6.39 6.13 -4.72
CA LEU A 116 6.00 5.22 -3.64
C LEU A 116 5.04 4.12 -4.13
N ALA A 117 4.10 4.45 -5.02
CA ALA A 117 3.23 3.45 -5.65
C ALA A 117 4.04 2.42 -6.45
N GLY A 118 5.08 2.86 -7.18
CA GLY A 118 6.01 1.98 -7.88
C GLY A 118 6.75 1.03 -6.95
N LEU A 119 7.22 1.50 -5.78
CA LEU A 119 7.87 0.65 -4.77
C LEU A 119 6.93 -0.43 -4.24
N CYS A 120 5.64 -0.13 -4.08
CA CYS A 120 4.65 -1.10 -3.62
C CYS A 120 4.45 -2.29 -4.58
N VAL A 121 4.78 -2.14 -5.87
CA VAL A 121 4.60 -3.21 -6.87
C VAL A 121 5.73 -4.25 -6.82
N ILE A 122 6.89 -3.92 -6.27
CA ILE A 122 8.09 -4.78 -6.28
C ILE A 122 7.85 -6.18 -5.70
N PRO A 123 7.21 -6.36 -4.50
CA PRO A 123 6.99 -7.69 -3.94
C PRO A 123 6.09 -8.57 -4.80
N HIS A 124 5.08 -7.97 -5.44
CA HIS A 124 4.20 -8.67 -6.37
C HIS A 124 4.96 -9.19 -7.60
N MET A 125 5.79 -8.34 -8.22
CA MET A 125 6.60 -8.73 -9.37
C MET A 125 7.56 -9.85 -9.01
N MET A 126 8.24 -9.75 -7.86
CA MET A 126 9.13 -10.80 -7.36
C MET A 126 8.36 -12.11 -7.11
N TRP A 127 7.21 -12.05 -6.45
CA TRP A 127 6.38 -13.22 -6.22
C TRP A 127 5.94 -13.88 -7.53
N LYS A 128 5.41 -13.10 -8.46
CA LYS A 128 4.95 -13.57 -9.77
C LYS A 128 6.05 -14.26 -10.57
N TYR A 129 7.27 -13.70 -10.54
CA TYR A 129 8.44 -14.30 -11.16
C TYR A 129 8.82 -15.63 -10.50
N SER A 130 8.78 -15.69 -9.17
CA SER A 130 9.18 -16.86 -8.38
C SER A 130 8.16 -18.01 -8.43
N GLU A 131 6.87 -17.70 -8.54
CA GLU A 131 5.79 -18.68 -8.68
C GLU A 131 5.82 -19.37 -10.03
N ALA A 132 6.31 -18.70 -11.09
CA ALA A 132 6.51 -19.23 -12.44
C ALA A 132 5.30 -19.96 -13.04
N GLY A 133 4.08 -19.59 -12.63
CA GLY A 133 2.82 -20.17 -13.13
C GLY A 133 2.47 -21.54 -12.55
N LEU A 134 3.10 -21.97 -11.45
CA LEU A 134 2.84 -23.24 -10.81
C LEU A 134 1.34 -23.47 -10.52
N MET A 135 0.66 -22.47 -9.91
CA MET A 135 -0.77 -22.60 -9.61
C MET A 135 -1.62 -22.62 -10.87
N ASN A 136 -1.22 -21.92 -11.92
CA ASN A 136 -1.93 -21.94 -13.20
C ASN A 136 -1.85 -23.32 -13.89
N SER A 137 -0.75 -24.03 -13.72
CA SER A 137 -0.59 -25.38 -14.25
C SER A 137 -1.35 -26.45 -13.42
N LEU A 138 -1.46 -26.23 -12.11
CA LEU A 138 -2.15 -27.15 -11.21
C LEU A 138 -3.67 -26.96 -11.19
N VAL A 139 -4.20 -25.76 -11.38
CA VAL A 139 -5.65 -25.49 -11.33
C VAL A 139 -6.22 -25.41 -12.74
N PRO A 140 -7.23 -26.23 -13.11
CA PRO A 140 -7.83 -26.20 -14.44
C PRO A 140 -8.44 -24.82 -14.78
N SER A 141 -8.36 -24.40 -16.05
CA SER A 141 -8.84 -23.11 -16.51
C SER A 141 -10.36 -22.92 -16.40
N ASN A 142 -11.12 -24.00 -16.42
CA ASN A 142 -12.60 -24.02 -16.45
C ASN A 142 -13.25 -24.17 -15.06
N THR A 143 -12.51 -23.97 -13.97
CA THR A 143 -13.09 -23.99 -12.63
C THR A 143 -13.79 -22.65 -12.34
N ASP A 144 -14.90 -22.39 -13.03
CA ASP A 144 -15.86 -21.41 -12.57
C ASP A 144 -16.43 -21.85 -11.24
N SER A 145 -16.19 -21.04 -10.27
CA SER A 145 -16.52 -21.19 -8.87
C SER A 145 -17.96 -21.68 -8.65
N LYS A 146 -18.11 -22.73 -7.85
CA LYS A 146 -19.37 -23.31 -7.38
C LYS A 146 -20.16 -24.06 -8.45
N VAL A 147 -19.56 -25.12 -8.95
CA VAL A 147 -20.26 -26.07 -9.81
C VAL A 147 -21.17 -26.92 -8.94
N ASP A 148 -22.47 -26.84 -9.18
CA ASP A 148 -23.44 -27.84 -8.72
C ASP A 148 -23.03 -29.19 -9.28
N MET A 149 -22.69 -30.12 -8.39
CA MET A 149 -22.02 -31.37 -8.75
C MET A 149 -23.01 -32.36 -9.34
N ASN A 150 -23.07 -32.44 -10.67
CA ASN A 150 -23.65 -33.56 -11.38
C ASN A 150 -22.66 -34.77 -11.41
N ILE A 151 -23.18 -35.98 -11.46
CA ILE A 151 -22.40 -37.24 -11.40
C ILE A 151 -21.27 -37.28 -12.43
N LEU A 152 -21.46 -36.74 -13.64
CA LEU A 152 -20.44 -36.64 -14.70
C LEU A 152 -19.25 -35.71 -14.35
N GLN A 153 -19.48 -34.73 -13.49
CA GLN A 153 -18.45 -33.83 -13.02
C GLN A 153 -17.63 -34.44 -11.89
N TRP A 154 -18.23 -35.38 -11.10
CA TRP A 154 -17.55 -36.07 -10.02
C TRP A 154 -16.44 -36.98 -10.53
N GLU A 155 -16.67 -37.73 -11.60
CA GLU A 155 -15.62 -38.57 -12.23
C GLU A 155 -14.42 -37.73 -12.70
N LYS A 156 -14.68 -36.55 -13.27
CA LYS A 156 -13.63 -35.61 -13.67
C LYS A 156 -12.86 -35.07 -12.46
N VAL A 157 -13.54 -34.81 -11.34
CA VAL A 157 -12.91 -34.39 -10.08
C VAL A 157 -12.01 -35.48 -9.52
N VAL A 158 -12.47 -36.73 -9.52
CA VAL A 158 -11.67 -37.88 -9.06
C VAL A 158 -10.44 -38.10 -9.94
N LEU A 159 -10.61 -38.02 -11.28
CA LEU A 159 -9.50 -38.16 -12.22
C LEU A 159 -8.46 -37.02 -12.03
N TYR A 160 -8.93 -35.80 -11.87
CA TYR A 160 -8.09 -34.66 -11.57
C TYR A 160 -7.35 -34.81 -10.22
N SER A 161 -8.04 -35.21 -9.15
CA SER A 161 -7.43 -35.41 -7.84
C SER A 161 -6.33 -36.47 -7.86
N LYS A 162 -6.50 -37.54 -8.65
CA LYS A 162 -5.45 -38.56 -8.91
C LYS A 162 -4.24 -37.92 -9.62
N GLY A 163 -4.47 -37.05 -10.60
CA GLY A 163 -3.40 -36.32 -11.28
C GLY A 163 -2.60 -35.42 -10.32
N VAL A 164 -3.29 -34.65 -9.50
CA VAL A 164 -2.68 -33.83 -8.46
C VAL A 164 -1.91 -34.66 -7.44
N ALA A 165 -2.49 -35.74 -6.95
CA ALA A 165 -1.82 -36.65 -6.01
C ALA A 165 -0.54 -37.25 -6.63
N ASN A 166 -0.56 -37.66 -7.91
CA ASN A 166 0.64 -38.13 -8.62
C ASN A 166 1.72 -37.05 -8.73
N TYR A 167 1.33 -35.81 -9.01
CA TYR A 167 2.25 -34.68 -9.02
C TYR A 167 2.95 -34.52 -7.66
N PHE A 168 2.18 -34.54 -6.56
CA PHE A 168 2.74 -34.39 -5.21
C PHE A 168 3.64 -35.55 -4.81
N VAL A 169 3.29 -36.80 -5.14
CA VAL A 169 4.15 -37.97 -4.87
C VAL A 169 5.49 -37.85 -5.58
N ARG A 170 5.49 -37.42 -6.85
CA ARG A 170 6.72 -37.23 -7.62
C ARG A 170 7.57 -36.06 -7.13
N ASN A 171 6.92 -35.00 -6.62
CA ASN A 171 7.59 -33.79 -6.20
C ASN A 171 7.59 -33.61 -4.67
N PHE A 172 7.33 -34.68 -3.91
CA PHE A 172 7.32 -34.65 -2.46
C PHE A 172 8.69 -34.19 -1.91
N SER A 173 8.67 -33.16 -1.06
CA SER A 173 9.89 -32.56 -0.51
C SER A 173 10.89 -32.06 -1.58
N SER A 174 10.40 -31.77 -2.81
CA SER A 174 11.25 -31.28 -3.89
C SER A 174 11.82 -29.89 -3.58
N GLN A 175 12.96 -29.61 -4.21
CA GLN A 175 13.58 -28.29 -4.16
C GLN A 175 12.62 -27.17 -4.60
N HIS A 176 11.71 -27.45 -5.55
CA HIS A 176 10.73 -26.47 -6.04
C HIS A 176 9.74 -26.05 -4.95
N HIS A 177 9.19 -27.00 -4.19
CA HIS A 177 8.26 -26.70 -3.11
C HIS A 177 8.95 -25.98 -1.94
N ILE A 178 10.19 -26.37 -1.62
CA ILE A 178 10.98 -25.70 -0.59
C ILE A 178 11.21 -24.23 -0.98
N LYS A 179 11.66 -23.99 -2.21
CA LYS A 179 11.86 -22.63 -2.74
C LYS A 179 10.55 -21.82 -2.77
N TYR A 180 9.43 -22.44 -3.14
CA TYR A 180 8.12 -21.79 -3.12
C TYR A 180 7.77 -21.26 -1.73
N GLY A 181 7.98 -22.06 -0.68
CA GLY A 181 7.79 -21.63 0.70
C GLY A 181 8.75 -20.49 1.12
N GLN A 182 10.01 -20.59 0.72
CA GLN A 182 11.02 -19.55 1.00
C GLN A 182 10.70 -18.24 0.30
N TYR A 183 10.30 -18.28 -0.97
CA TYR A 183 9.92 -17.07 -1.72
C TYR A 183 8.65 -16.42 -1.18
N ASN A 184 7.68 -17.21 -0.67
CA ASN A 184 6.52 -16.64 0.00
C ASN A 184 6.93 -15.84 1.25
N LEU A 185 7.78 -16.43 2.10
CA LEU A 185 8.28 -15.74 3.29
C LEU A 185 9.13 -14.51 2.92
N LEU A 186 9.97 -14.64 1.90
CA LEU A 186 10.78 -13.51 1.39
C LEU A 186 9.89 -12.37 0.90
N ALA A 187 8.81 -12.65 0.17
CA ALA A 187 7.86 -11.65 -0.29
C ALA A 187 7.18 -10.92 0.88
N GLU A 188 6.79 -11.65 1.94
CA GLU A 188 6.19 -11.06 3.14
C GLU A 188 7.18 -10.17 3.90
N VAL A 189 8.42 -10.61 4.04
CA VAL A 189 9.50 -9.82 4.66
C VAL A 189 9.85 -8.59 3.83
N MET A 190 9.87 -8.72 2.49
CA MET A 190 10.06 -7.57 1.61
C MET A 190 8.92 -6.55 1.74
N CYS A 191 7.66 -6.99 1.88
CA CYS A 191 6.54 -6.07 2.13
C CYS A 191 6.78 -5.25 3.40
N PHE A 192 7.22 -5.87 4.49
CA PHE A 192 7.54 -5.18 5.74
C PHE A 192 8.61 -4.11 5.54
N PHE A 193 9.72 -4.46 4.88
CA PHE A 193 10.80 -3.49 4.63
C PHE A 193 10.38 -2.36 3.69
N ILE A 194 9.53 -2.63 2.70
CA ILE A 194 8.99 -1.59 1.81
C ILE A 194 8.08 -0.64 2.58
N ILE A 195 7.22 -1.14 3.47
CA ILE A 195 6.38 -0.28 4.33
C ILE A 195 7.27 0.63 5.18
N LEU A 196 8.32 0.08 5.81
CA LEU A 196 9.29 0.87 6.58
C LEU A 196 10.01 1.90 5.70
N ALA A 197 10.44 1.52 4.50
CA ALA A 197 11.10 2.43 3.55
C ALA A 197 10.16 3.58 3.15
N ILE A 198 8.89 3.31 2.89
CA ILE A 198 7.88 4.33 2.59
C ILE A 198 7.76 5.31 3.77
N ILE A 199 7.65 4.81 5.00
CA ILE A 199 7.58 5.66 6.20
C ILE A 199 8.82 6.54 6.33
N VAL A 200 10.03 5.98 6.14
CA VAL A 200 11.29 6.72 6.20
C VAL A 200 11.38 7.78 5.09
N ILE A 201 10.99 7.44 3.86
CA ILE A 201 10.97 8.40 2.74
C ILE A 201 10.01 9.54 3.03
N LEU A 202 8.80 9.25 3.50
CA LEU A 202 7.82 10.28 3.86
C LEU A 202 8.31 11.14 5.04
N GLN A 203 8.96 10.53 6.05
CA GLN A 203 9.58 11.26 7.15
C GLN A 203 10.69 12.20 6.67
N SER A 204 11.55 11.74 5.77
CA SER A 204 12.64 12.55 5.22
C SER A 204 12.11 13.69 4.34
N PHE A 205 11.05 13.41 3.58
CA PHE A 205 10.44 14.37 2.68
C PHE A 205 9.67 15.47 3.42
N LEU A 206 8.89 15.10 4.44
CA LEU A 206 8.04 16.00 5.20
C LEU A 206 8.68 16.47 6.51
N LYS A 207 9.82 15.91 6.93
CA LYS A 207 10.56 16.13 8.20
C LYS A 207 9.80 15.82 9.48
N THR A 208 8.48 15.90 9.49
CA THR A 208 7.60 15.75 10.67
C THR A 208 6.51 14.70 10.51
N PHE A 209 6.60 13.84 9.50
CA PHE A 209 5.56 12.84 9.18
C PHE A 209 5.20 11.92 10.36
N LEU A 210 6.19 11.50 11.16
CA LEU A 210 5.97 10.65 12.33
C LEU A 210 5.26 11.38 13.49
N GLN A 211 5.27 12.71 13.52
CA GLN A 211 4.55 13.49 14.53
C GLN A 211 3.02 13.43 14.35
N TYR A 212 2.55 12.90 13.20
CA TYR A 212 1.13 12.56 12.99
C TYR A 212 0.67 11.31 13.71
N CYS A 213 1.51 10.70 14.57
CA CYS A 213 1.13 9.51 15.32
C CYS A 213 -0.20 9.76 16.07
N PRO A 214 -1.25 8.92 15.91
CA PRO A 214 -2.53 9.11 16.60
C PRO A 214 -2.39 9.08 18.12
N LEU A 215 -1.32 8.47 18.65
CA LEU A 215 -1.00 8.56 20.07
C LEU A 215 -0.66 10.01 20.48
N LEU A 216 -0.02 10.76 19.60
CA LEU A 216 0.26 12.19 19.79
C LEU A 216 -1.04 13.01 19.63
N LEU A 217 -1.91 12.60 18.71
CA LEU A 217 -3.23 13.23 18.51
C LEU A 217 -4.12 13.05 19.74
N LEU A 218 -4.11 11.86 20.36
CA LEU A 218 -4.82 11.59 21.62
C LEU A 218 -4.25 12.41 22.79
N HIS A 219 -2.92 12.58 22.86
CA HIS A 219 -2.28 13.42 23.87
C HIS A 219 -2.63 14.91 23.70
N HIS A 220 -2.94 15.35 22.48
CA HIS A 220 -3.36 16.73 22.20
C HIS A 220 -4.81 17.03 22.57
N LEU A 221 -5.65 16.00 22.78
CA LEU A 221 -7.01 16.19 23.31
C LEU A 221 -6.99 16.64 24.77
N ASP A 222 -5.93 16.30 25.53
CA ASP A 222 -5.79 16.62 26.95
C ASP A 222 -5.04 17.95 27.20
N THR A 223 -4.26 18.44 26.21
CA THR A 223 -3.54 19.71 26.29
C THR A 223 -3.82 20.56 25.06
N PRO A 224 -4.56 21.66 25.15
CA PRO A 224 -4.80 22.56 24.03
C PRO A 224 -3.49 23.28 23.67
N LEU A 225 -2.72 22.71 22.76
CA LEU A 225 -1.61 23.43 22.13
C LEU A 225 -2.17 24.52 21.21
N PRO A 226 -1.58 25.71 21.20
CA PRO A 226 -2.08 26.84 20.41
C PRO A 226 -2.03 26.62 18.89
N ILE A 227 -1.31 25.59 18.44
CA ILE A 227 -1.15 25.25 17.00
C ILE A 227 -1.15 23.74 16.87
N SER A 228 -2.06 23.19 16.05
CA SER A 228 -2.12 21.76 15.78
C SER A 228 -0.83 21.29 15.04
N PRO A 229 -0.34 20.08 15.27
CA PRO A 229 0.81 19.53 14.54
C PRO A 229 0.59 19.53 13.02
N GLU A 230 -0.66 19.39 12.60
CA GLU A 230 -1.09 19.40 11.20
C GLU A 230 -0.87 20.78 10.55
N GLU A 231 -1.17 21.86 11.26
CA GLU A 231 -0.98 23.22 10.76
C GLU A 231 0.50 23.61 10.68
N ARG A 232 1.36 22.97 11.49
CA ARG A 232 2.81 23.17 11.40
C ARG A 232 3.39 22.54 10.15
N LEU A 233 2.90 21.36 9.77
CA LEU A 233 3.41 20.63 8.60
C LEU A 233 2.81 21.18 7.29
N PHE A 234 1.51 21.48 7.29
CA PHE A 234 0.78 21.98 6.14
C PHE A 234 0.16 23.36 6.45
N PRO A 235 0.97 24.40 6.58
CA PRO A 235 0.45 25.73 6.88
C PRO A 235 -0.45 26.21 5.74
N ILE A 236 -1.63 26.70 6.12
CA ILE A 236 -2.60 27.27 5.18
C ILE A 236 -2.20 28.71 4.80
N LEU A 237 -1.67 29.46 5.77
CA LEU A 237 -1.17 30.82 5.58
C LEU A 237 0.36 30.82 5.59
N THR A 238 0.95 31.37 4.55
CA THR A 238 2.41 31.46 4.37
C THR A 238 2.79 32.83 3.84
N LYS A 239 4.07 33.14 3.88
CA LYS A 239 4.64 34.35 3.28
C LYS A 239 5.46 33.99 2.04
N CYS A 240 5.55 34.94 1.12
CA CYS A 240 6.41 34.87 -0.06
C CYS A 240 7.13 36.19 -0.20
N SER A 241 8.44 36.19 -0.45
CA SER A 241 9.21 37.41 -0.73
C SER A 241 9.44 37.55 -2.22
N LEU A 242 9.00 38.65 -2.78
CA LEU A 242 9.18 39.01 -4.18
C LEU A 242 10.37 39.93 -4.31
N HIS A 243 11.25 39.65 -5.27
CA HIS A 243 12.34 40.56 -5.63
C HIS A 243 11.95 41.40 -6.84
N ILE A 244 11.81 42.68 -6.64
CA ILE A 244 11.44 43.67 -7.68
C ILE A 244 12.64 44.57 -7.97
N PHE A 245 12.86 44.83 -9.24
CA PHE A 245 13.91 45.77 -9.66
C PHE A 245 13.34 47.20 -9.77
N GLY A 246 13.91 48.12 -9.01
CA GLY A 246 13.60 49.54 -9.13
C GLY A 246 14.17 50.14 -10.43
N PRO A 247 13.75 51.39 -10.78
CA PRO A 247 14.19 52.06 -12.01
C PRO A 247 15.70 52.23 -12.11
N SER A 248 16.42 52.29 -10.99
CA SER A 248 17.88 52.39 -10.90
C SER A 248 18.62 51.05 -10.89
N GLY A 249 17.91 49.92 -11.08
CA GLY A 249 18.47 48.55 -10.98
C GLY A 249 18.66 48.06 -9.53
N SER A 250 18.22 48.83 -8.52
CA SER A 250 18.23 48.40 -7.13
C SER A 250 17.18 47.30 -6.90
N THR A 251 17.54 46.24 -6.19
CA THR A 251 16.60 45.20 -5.77
C THR A 251 15.79 45.68 -4.56
N GLN A 252 14.48 45.62 -4.68
CA GLN A 252 13.55 45.84 -3.60
C GLN A 252 12.87 44.49 -3.27
N THR A 253 12.71 44.19 -1.99
CA THR A 253 12.00 43.00 -1.53
C THR A 253 10.62 43.40 -1.03
N GLU A 254 9.58 42.85 -1.64
CA GLU A 254 8.20 42.99 -1.18
C GLU A 254 7.69 41.66 -0.64
N ASP A 255 6.93 41.73 0.44
CA ASP A 255 6.34 40.52 1.05
C ASP A 255 4.88 40.38 0.59
N ALA A 256 4.51 39.17 0.23
CA ALA A 256 3.14 38.78 -0.07
C ALA A 256 2.63 37.77 0.95
N LEU A 257 1.38 37.95 1.36
CA LEU A 257 0.67 36.96 2.18
C LEU A 257 -0.03 35.95 1.25
N CYS A 258 0.30 34.70 1.40
CA CYS A 258 -0.21 33.62 0.53
C CYS A 258 -1.09 32.65 1.30
N LEU A 259 -2.27 32.35 0.75
CA LEU A 259 -3.16 31.29 1.17
C LEU A 259 -2.89 30.07 0.28
N LEU A 260 -2.65 28.89 0.89
CA LEU A 260 -2.42 27.62 0.19
C LEU A 260 -3.61 26.67 0.39
N PRO A 261 -4.66 26.73 -0.45
CA PRO A 261 -5.80 25.81 -0.34
C PRO A 261 -5.39 24.34 -0.55
N VAL A 262 -4.34 24.09 -1.32
CA VAL A 262 -3.79 22.74 -1.55
C VAL A 262 -3.34 22.07 -0.25
N ASN A 263 -2.87 22.81 0.73
CA ASN A 263 -2.40 22.26 2.00
C ASN A 263 -3.56 21.70 2.87
N MET A 264 -4.78 22.25 2.72
CA MET A 264 -5.96 21.67 3.37
C MET A 264 -6.23 20.25 2.88
N ILE A 265 -6.05 20.00 1.57
CA ILE A 265 -6.22 18.65 0.99
C ILE A 265 -5.06 17.76 1.42
N ASN A 266 -3.82 18.25 1.33
CA ASN A 266 -2.62 17.55 1.76
C ASN A 266 -2.78 17.03 3.20
N GLN A 267 -3.22 17.89 4.11
CA GLN A 267 -3.45 17.55 5.51
C GLN A 267 -4.35 16.31 5.66
N LYS A 268 -5.52 16.30 5.02
CA LYS A 268 -6.48 15.18 5.13
C LYS A 268 -5.96 13.89 4.48
N VAL A 269 -5.35 14.02 3.31
CA VAL A 269 -4.78 12.89 2.58
C VAL A 269 -3.66 12.21 3.37
N PHE A 270 -2.75 13.00 3.97
CA PHE A 270 -1.62 12.43 4.71
C PHE A 270 -2.02 11.75 6.02
N VAL A 271 -3.08 12.23 6.68
CA VAL A 271 -3.67 11.50 7.83
C VAL A 271 -4.17 10.11 7.39
N VAL A 272 -4.86 10.02 6.25
CA VAL A 272 -5.35 8.74 5.71
C VAL A 272 -4.19 7.83 5.34
N ILE A 273 -3.17 8.34 4.65
CA ILE A 273 -1.96 7.57 4.30
C ILE A 273 -1.26 7.07 5.56
N TRP A 274 -1.14 7.90 6.59
CA TRP A 274 -0.49 7.54 7.83
C TRP A 274 -1.22 6.38 8.53
N LEU A 275 -2.54 6.50 8.71
CA LEU A 275 -3.37 5.45 9.32
C LEU A 275 -3.28 4.14 8.52
N TRP A 276 -3.30 4.23 7.20
CA TRP A 276 -3.17 3.07 6.33
C TRP A 276 -1.82 2.37 6.46
N LEU A 277 -0.71 3.13 6.47
CA LEU A 277 0.63 2.57 6.65
C LEU A 277 0.82 1.94 8.04
N ALA A 278 0.28 2.55 9.09
CA ALA A 278 0.31 2.00 10.44
C ALA A 278 -0.46 0.66 10.50
N LEU A 279 -1.65 0.60 9.90
CA LEU A 279 -2.43 -0.63 9.79
C LEU A 279 -1.66 -1.71 9.01
N LEU A 280 -1.07 -1.37 7.86
CA LEU A 280 -0.27 -2.29 7.07
C LEU A 280 0.95 -2.80 7.84
N LEU A 281 1.60 -1.95 8.63
CA LEU A 281 2.73 -2.35 9.46
C LEU A 281 2.33 -3.41 10.49
N ILE A 282 1.21 -3.21 11.19
CA ILE A 282 0.66 -4.18 12.15
C ILE A 282 0.32 -5.49 11.43
N ILE A 283 -0.40 -5.43 10.31
CA ILE A 283 -0.76 -6.61 9.53
C ILE A 283 0.49 -7.36 9.06
N SER A 284 1.53 -6.65 8.60
CA SER A 284 2.76 -7.27 8.11
C SER A 284 3.48 -8.07 9.21
N VAL A 285 3.57 -7.52 10.43
CA VAL A 285 4.15 -8.24 11.58
C VAL A 285 3.34 -9.49 11.91
N LEU A 286 2.00 -9.38 11.97
CA LEU A 286 1.12 -10.52 12.26
C LEU A 286 1.22 -11.61 11.19
N VAL A 287 1.30 -11.25 9.91
CA VAL A 287 1.45 -12.20 8.81
C VAL A 287 2.80 -12.90 8.88
N ILE A 288 3.90 -12.18 9.07
CA ILE A 288 5.25 -12.77 9.19
C ILE A 288 5.30 -13.73 10.38
N VAL A 289 4.80 -13.31 11.55
CA VAL A 289 4.75 -14.17 12.74
C VAL A 289 3.92 -15.42 12.46
N SER A 290 2.75 -15.29 11.83
CA SER A 290 1.90 -16.44 11.49
C SER A 290 2.57 -17.38 10.49
N SER A 291 3.31 -16.86 9.51
CA SER A 291 4.06 -17.66 8.53
C SER A 291 5.22 -18.41 9.17
N ILE A 292 5.95 -17.77 10.08
CA ILE A 292 7.03 -18.42 10.84
C ILE A 292 6.45 -19.50 11.77
N LEU A 293 5.38 -19.22 12.49
CA LEU A 293 4.73 -20.19 13.37
C LEU A 293 4.20 -21.40 12.59
N THR A 294 3.60 -21.21 11.42
CA THR A 294 3.14 -22.31 10.56
C THR A 294 4.29 -23.09 9.94
N ALA A 295 5.44 -22.45 9.70
CA ALA A 295 6.64 -23.15 9.23
C ALA A 295 7.22 -24.09 10.30
N HIS A 296 7.19 -23.70 11.58
CA HIS A 296 7.77 -24.48 12.67
C HIS A 296 6.79 -25.40 13.38
N LEU A 297 5.50 -25.04 13.48
CA LEU A 297 4.50 -25.78 14.24
C LEU A 297 3.56 -26.63 13.34
N PRO A 298 3.72 -27.96 13.31
CA PRO A 298 2.85 -28.82 12.50
C PRO A 298 1.37 -28.78 12.96
N GLY A 299 1.12 -28.51 14.24
CA GLY A 299 -0.23 -28.35 14.77
C GLY A 299 -1.04 -27.20 14.15
N LEU A 300 -0.38 -26.09 13.77
CA LEU A 300 -1.04 -25.01 13.06
C LEU A 300 -1.35 -25.38 11.61
N ARG A 301 -0.45 -26.09 10.93
CA ARG A 301 -0.68 -26.60 9.58
C ARG A 301 -1.90 -27.51 9.52
N ARG A 302 -2.05 -28.40 10.52
CA ARG A 302 -3.23 -29.25 10.68
C ARG A 302 -4.53 -28.45 10.84
N LYS A 303 -4.55 -27.44 11.71
CA LYS A 303 -5.72 -26.59 11.91
C LYS A 303 -6.15 -25.86 10.64
N VAL A 304 -5.21 -25.32 9.87
CA VAL A 304 -5.52 -24.62 8.62
C VAL A 304 -6.11 -25.58 7.58
N LEU A 305 -5.51 -26.77 7.39
CA LEU A 305 -6.03 -27.78 6.46
C LEU A 305 -7.41 -28.30 6.90
N SER A 306 -7.64 -28.56 8.21
CA SER A 306 -8.94 -29.00 8.70
C SER A 306 -10.05 -27.98 8.47
N LYS A 307 -9.74 -26.70 8.63
CA LYS A 307 -10.66 -25.59 8.32
C LYS A 307 -11.04 -25.53 6.84
N GLN A 308 -10.10 -25.84 5.93
CA GLN A 308 -10.36 -25.84 4.49
C GLN A 308 -11.28 -26.98 4.03
N VAL A 309 -11.24 -28.11 4.73
CA VAL A 309 -11.98 -29.36 4.36
C VAL A 309 -13.34 -29.47 5.11
N GLY A 310 -13.57 -28.66 6.14
CA GLY A 310 -14.74 -28.75 7.00
C GLY A 310 -14.55 -29.71 8.19
N GLU A 311 -14.81 -29.19 9.37
CA GLU A 311 -14.34 -29.70 10.68
C GLU A 311 -14.78 -31.13 11.07
N LYS A 312 -15.89 -31.64 10.56
CA LYS A 312 -16.54 -32.84 11.10
C LYS A 312 -16.05 -34.21 10.52
N SER A 313 -15.41 -34.24 9.38
CA SER A 313 -15.06 -35.49 8.68
C SER A 313 -13.56 -35.71 8.45
N ALA A 314 -12.74 -34.72 8.74
CA ALA A 314 -11.35 -34.68 8.29
C ALA A 314 -10.31 -34.91 9.39
N SER A 315 -10.72 -35.06 10.66
CA SER A 315 -9.81 -34.93 11.81
C SER A 315 -8.63 -35.93 11.77
N TYR A 316 -8.85 -37.18 11.47
CA TYR A 316 -7.78 -38.18 11.47
C TYR A 316 -6.90 -38.15 10.20
N MET A 317 -7.53 -37.93 9.03
CA MET A 317 -6.80 -37.87 7.75
C MET A 317 -5.87 -36.65 7.70
N VAL A 318 -6.38 -35.49 8.11
CA VAL A 318 -5.64 -34.24 8.11
C VAL A 318 -4.53 -34.21 9.17
N CYS A 319 -4.76 -34.91 10.32
CA CYS A 319 -3.73 -35.03 11.35
C CYS A 319 -2.48 -35.73 10.85
N SER A 320 -2.62 -36.88 10.16
CA SER A 320 -1.47 -37.61 9.67
C SER A 320 -0.73 -36.92 8.53
N LEU A 321 -1.46 -36.26 7.60
CA LEU A 321 -0.85 -35.50 6.51
C LEU A 321 -0.11 -34.27 7.01
N GLY A 322 -0.66 -33.55 7.98
CA GLY A 322 -0.05 -32.29 8.47
C GLY A 322 1.32 -32.50 9.12
N ASP A 323 1.61 -33.70 9.67
CA ASP A 323 2.90 -34.01 10.26
C ASP A 323 3.93 -34.49 9.21
N MET A 324 3.48 -35.13 8.13
CA MET A 324 4.35 -35.62 7.06
C MET A 324 4.80 -34.50 6.10
N LEU A 325 3.95 -33.45 5.89
CA LEU A 325 4.21 -32.40 4.92
C LEU A 325 5.23 -31.38 5.44
N LYS A 326 6.27 -31.10 4.66
CA LYS A 326 7.14 -29.94 4.90
C LYS A 326 6.39 -28.64 4.60
N TYR A 327 6.88 -27.51 5.11
CA TYR A 327 6.22 -26.20 4.97
C TYR A 327 5.90 -25.85 3.51
N GLY A 328 6.84 -26.08 2.58
CA GLY A 328 6.63 -25.79 1.16
C GLY A 328 5.51 -26.61 0.54
N ASP A 329 5.51 -27.95 0.79
CA ASP A 329 4.47 -28.85 0.29
C ASP A 329 3.10 -28.47 0.87
N TRP A 330 3.05 -28.19 2.17
CA TRP A 330 1.84 -27.73 2.85
C TRP A 330 1.32 -26.42 2.26
N LEU A 331 2.20 -25.46 1.97
CA LEU A 331 1.80 -24.16 1.42
C LEU A 331 1.19 -24.33 0.02
N VAL A 332 1.80 -25.14 -0.85
CA VAL A 332 1.28 -25.43 -2.19
C VAL A 332 -0.10 -26.08 -2.10
N ILE A 333 -0.27 -27.09 -1.24
CA ILE A 333 -1.56 -27.78 -1.03
C ILE A 333 -2.60 -26.81 -0.46
N SER A 334 -2.25 -26.02 0.54
CA SER A 334 -3.15 -25.05 1.16
C SER A 334 -3.62 -23.99 0.17
N ARG A 335 -2.71 -23.50 -0.68
CA ARG A 335 -3.05 -22.56 -1.77
C ARG A 335 -3.94 -23.23 -2.82
N LEU A 336 -3.61 -24.45 -3.23
CA LEU A 336 -4.41 -25.22 -4.17
C LEU A 336 -5.84 -25.41 -3.64
N ASN A 337 -5.99 -25.89 -2.40
CA ASN A 337 -7.30 -26.11 -1.78
C ASN A 337 -8.14 -24.84 -1.66
N SER A 338 -7.52 -23.66 -1.51
CA SER A 338 -8.27 -22.39 -1.45
C SER A 338 -8.99 -22.03 -2.75
N HIS A 339 -8.66 -22.68 -3.87
CA HIS A 339 -9.32 -22.50 -5.16
C HIS A 339 -10.52 -23.41 -5.39
N PHE A 340 -10.70 -24.43 -4.54
CA PHE A 340 -11.76 -25.43 -4.68
C PHE A 340 -12.81 -25.34 -3.57
N SER A 341 -13.94 -26.03 -3.79
CA SER A 341 -14.91 -26.25 -2.73
C SER A 341 -14.34 -27.22 -1.67
N PRO A 342 -14.84 -27.18 -0.42
CA PRO A 342 -14.39 -28.07 0.64
C PRO A 342 -14.47 -29.58 0.27
N ASP A 343 -15.48 -29.97 -0.52
CA ASP A 343 -15.69 -31.36 -0.94
C ASP A 343 -14.60 -31.81 -1.90
N VAL A 344 -14.23 -30.99 -2.88
CA VAL A 344 -13.14 -31.27 -3.82
C VAL A 344 -11.80 -31.31 -3.08
N ALA A 345 -11.55 -30.36 -2.17
CA ALA A 345 -10.35 -30.35 -1.33
C ALA A 345 -10.23 -31.64 -0.50
N LYS A 346 -11.36 -32.17 0.01
CA LYS A 346 -11.42 -33.46 0.73
C LYS A 346 -11.00 -34.61 -0.16
N VAL A 347 -11.49 -34.67 -1.39
CA VAL A 347 -11.11 -35.75 -2.35
C VAL A 347 -9.63 -35.70 -2.67
N ILE A 348 -9.09 -34.50 -2.95
CA ILE A 348 -7.66 -34.32 -3.24
C ILE A 348 -6.80 -34.78 -2.06
N LEU A 349 -7.13 -34.44 -0.83
CA LEU A 349 -6.37 -34.83 0.35
C LEU A 349 -6.51 -36.34 0.65
N THR A 350 -7.67 -36.96 0.35
CA THR A 350 -7.88 -38.40 0.50
C THR A 350 -7.00 -39.16 -0.48
N GLU A 351 -7.02 -38.79 -1.75
CA GLU A 351 -6.18 -39.44 -2.78
C GLU A 351 -4.67 -39.22 -2.50
N LEU A 352 -4.30 -38.05 -1.99
CA LEU A 352 -2.92 -37.77 -1.60
C LEU A 352 -2.47 -38.70 -0.45
N LYS A 353 -3.31 -38.87 0.57
CA LYS A 353 -2.99 -39.76 1.69
C LYS A 353 -2.86 -41.23 1.26
N THR A 354 -3.77 -41.72 0.40
CA THR A 354 -3.72 -43.11 -0.07
C THR A 354 -2.46 -43.42 -0.87
N LYS A 355 -1.83 -42.40 -1.48
CA LYS A 355 -0.60 -42.58 -2.26
C LYS A 355 0.69 -42.32 -1.49
N LEU A 356 0.61 -41.61 -0.36
CA LEU A 356 1.77 -41.32 0.50
C LEU A 356 1.94 -42.42 1.60
N ASN A 357 0.90 -43.21 1.90
CA ASN A 357 0.98 -44.44 2.71
C ASN A 357 1.41 -45.63 1.86
#